data_f55d0e2452d5e8160bc1418e3c25d86e
#
_entry.id   f55d0e2452d5e8160bc1418e3c25d86e
#
_cell.length_a   1.000
_cell.length_b   1.000
_cell.length_c   1.000
_cell.angle_alpha   90.00
_cell.angle_beta   90.00
_cell.angle_gamma   90.00
#
_symmetry.space_group_name_H-M   'P 1'
#
loop_
_entity.id
_entity.type
_entity.pdbx_description
1 polymer ?
#
loop_
_entity_poly.entity_id
_entity_poly.type
_entity_poly.pdbx_seq_one_letter_code
_entity_poly.pdbx_strand_id
1 'polypeptide(L)' 'MNPAHEEILFVSFCVEMYARRHEMSGEAVMRLFDGLGVCEFLVESYDPLHSLDREAILDEIEVFIKGARVCESA' A
#
# COMPACT_ATOMS: atom_id res chain seq x y z
N MET A 1 15.97 -5.95 -8.16
CA MET A 1 15.43 -5.42 -9.42
C MET A 1 14.54 -4.22 -9.12
N ASN A 2 14.69 -3.16 -9.91
CA ASN A 2 13.90 -1.96 -9.69
C ASN A 2 12.49 -2.13 -10.23
N PRO A 3 11.46 -1.60 -9.52
CA PRO A 3 10.10 -1.65 -10.04
C PRO A 3 9.97 -0.79 -11.29
N ALA A 4 8.99 -1.12 -12.12
CA ALA A 4 8.69 -0.35 -13.31
C ALA A 4 8.12 1.01 -12.92
N HIS A 5 8.18 1.97 -13.86
CA HIS A 5 7.69 3.32 -13.62
C HIS A 5 6.20 3.33 -13.22
N GLU A 6 5.39 2.51 -13.88
CA GLU A 6 3.97 2.40 -13.57
C GLU A 6 3.73 1.90 -12.16
N GLU A 7 4.58 0.98 -11.70
CA GLU A 7 4.47 0.44 -10.35
C GLU A 7 4.81 1.50 -9.30
N ILE A 8 5.80 2.33 -9.59
CA ILE A 8 6.16 3.43 -8.69
C ILE A 8 5.02 4.43 -8.59
N LEU A 9 4.40 4.79 -9.73
CA LEU A 9 3.26 5.69 -9.75
C LEU A 9 2.08 5.11 -8.99
N PHE A 10 1.86 3.81 -9.13
CA PHE A 10 0.79 3.12 -8.42
C PHE A 10 1.00 3.17 -6.90
N VAL A 11 2.22 2.92 -6.44
CA VAL A 11 2.56 3.00 -5.01
C VAL A 11 2.31 4.41 -4.50
N SER A 12 2.76 5.43 -5.23
CA SER A 12 2.54 6.83 -4.85
C SER A 12 1.06 7.16 -4.74
N PHE A 13 0.26 6.67 -5.68
CA PHE A 13 -1.18 6.86 -5.67
C PHE A 13 -1.81 6.20 -4.44
N CYS A 14 -1.38 4.99 -4.11
CA CYS A 14 -1.89 4.27 -2.94
C CYS A 14 -1.53 5.00 -1.64
N VAL A 15 -0.32 5.54 -1.56
CA VAL A 15 0.11 6.33 -0.40
C VAL A 15 -0.80 7.52 -0.21
N GLU A 16 -1.09 8.24 -1.29
CA GLU A 16 -1.95 9.41 -1.25
C GLU A 16 -3.37 9.07 -0.80
N MET A 17 -3.93 8.02 -1.38
CA MET A 17 -5.28 7.58 -1.01
C MET A 17 -5.38 7.17 0.46
N TYR A 18 -4.41 6.41 0.91
CA TYR A 18 -4.38 5.95 2.30
C TYR A 18 -4.23 7.13 3.25
N ALA A 19 -3.36 8.07 2.90
CA ALA A 19 -3.13 9.26 3.70
C ALA A 19 -4.43 10.05 3.87
N ARG A 20 -5.18 10.21 2.80
CA ARG A 20 -6.45 10.95 2.85
C ARG A 20 -7.49 10.21 3.70
N ARG A 21 -7.59 8.88 3.53
CA ARG A 21 -8.56 8.09 4.28
C ARG A 21 -8.31 8.16 5.79
N HIS A 22 -7.05 8.17 6.20
CA HIS A 22 -6.66 8.13 7.61
C HIS A 22 -6.19 9.46 8.16
N GLU A 23 -6.30 10.52 7.37
CA GLU A 23 -5.88 11.87 7.77
C GLU A 23 -4.44 11.89 8.26
N MET A 24 -3.57 11.22 7.53
CA MET A 24 -2.15 11.12 7.82
C MET A 24 -1.35 11.89 6.77
N SER A 25 -0.12 12.26 7.11
CA SER A 25 0.78 12.82 6.11
C SER A 25 1.29 11.71 5.19
N GLY A 26 1.67 12.06 3.97
CA GLY A 26 2.24 11.09 3.04
C GLY A 26 3.50 10.46 3.59
N GLU A 27 4.31 11.25 4.30
CA GLU A 27 5.54 10.77 4.92
C GLU A 27 5.26 9.71 5.98
N ALA A 28 4.24 9.93 6.81
CA ALA A 28 3.85 8.95 7.83
C ALA A 28 3.35 7.66 7.20
N VAL A 29 2.59 7.77 6.11
CA VAL A 29 2.11 6.60 5.39
C VAL A 29 3.27 5.82 4.77
N MET A 30 4.24 6.53 4.18
CA MET A 30 5.42 5.88 3.60
C MET A 30 6.19 5.08 4.65
N ARG A 31 6.35 5.64 5.84
CA ARG A 31 7.02 4.92 6.93
C ARG A 31 6.25 3.67 7.34
N LEU A 32 4.93 3.79 7.41
CA LEU A 32 4.07 2.66 7.75
C LEU A 32 4.18 1.57 6.69
N PHE A 33 4.07 1.95 5.43
CA PHE A 33 4.13 1.01 4.31
C PHE A 33 5.50 0.33 4.25
N ASP A 34 6.55 1.10 4.44
CA ASP A 34 7.91 0.58 4.40
C ASP A 34 8.15 -0.43 5.54
N GLY A 35 7.69 -0.09 6.73
CA GLY A 35 7.86 -0.94 7.89
C GLY A 35 7.08 -2.24 7.84
N LEU A 36 5.95 -2.26 7.14
CA LEU A 36 5.09 -3.44 7.05
C LEU A 36 5.22 -4.21 5.74
N GLY A 37 6.07 -3.74 4.82
CA GLY A 37 6.23 -4.40 3.52
C GLY A 37 5.10 -4.15 2.54
N VAL A 38 4.31 -3.10 2.75
CA VAL A 38 3.18 -2.78 1.89
C VAL A 38 3.65 -2.39 0.49
N CYS A 39 4.75 -1.64 0.39
CA CYS A 39 5.28 -1.24 -0.92
C CYS A 39 5.62 -2.45 -1.77
N GLU A 40 6.25 -3.45 -1.19
CA GLU A 40 6.58 -4.68 -1.88
C GLU A 40 5.31 -5.43 -2.30
N PHE A 41 4.33 -5.49 -1.42
CA PHE A 41 3.03 -6.10 -1.72
C PHE A 41 2.38 -5.42 -2.92
N LEU A 42 2.39 -4.09 -2.96
CA LEU A 42 1.78 -3.33 -4.04
C LEU A 42 2.48 -3.56 -5.38
N VAL A 43 3.81 -3.62 -5.36
CA VAL A 43 4.58 -3.88 -6.58
C VAL A 43 4.33 -5.29 -7.08
N GLU A 44 4.38 -6.27 -6.20
CA GLU A 44 4.17 -7.68 -6.56
C GLU A 44 2.75 -7.96 -7.03
N SER A 45 1.79 -7.22 -6.49
CA SER A 45 0.37 -7.42 -6.81
C SER A 45 -0.16 -6.36 -7.76
N TYR A 46 0.72 -5.64 -8.45
CA TYR A 46 0.32 -4.55 -9.33
C TYR A 46 -0.72 -4.98 -10.37
N ASP A 47 -0.48 -6.09 -11.06
CA ASP A 47 -1.37 -6.53 -12.14
C ASP A 47 -2.81 -6.74 -11.67
N PRO A 48 -3.08 -7.54 -10.62
CA PRO A 48 -4.45 -7.66 -10.15
C PRO A 48 -4.99 -6.40 -9.49
N LEU A 49 -4.16 -5.66 -8.76
CA LEU A 49 -4.65 -4.50 -8.00
C LEU A 49 -4.98 -3.30 -8.87
N HIS A 50 -4.16 -3.00 -9.87
CA HIS A 50 -4.34 -1.78 -10.64
C HIS A 50 -5.63 -1.75 -11.47
N SER A 51 -6.25 -2.89 -11.65
CA SER A 51 -7.54 -2.97 -12.36
C SER A 51 -8.75 -2.82 -11.44
N LEU A 52 -8.52 -2.75 -10.13
CA LEU A 52 -9.60 -2.55 -9.16
C LEU A 52 -9.89 -1.06 -9.00
N ASP A 53 -11.08 -0.75 -8.48
CA ASP A 53 -11.39 0.63 -8.16
C ASP A 53 -10.65 1.04 -6.88
N ARG A 54 -10.68 2.33 -6.61
CA ARG A 54 -9.98 2.96 -5.49
C ARG A 54 -10.28 2.32 -4.15
N GLU A 55 -11.55 2.11 -3.87
CA GLU A 55 -11.98 1.58 -2.59
C GLU A 55 -11.55 0.13 -2.41
N ALA A 56 -11.65 -0.65 -3.48
CA ALA A 56 -11.22 -2.04 -3.44
C ALA A 56 -9.70 -2.14 -3.19
N ILE A 57 -8.92 -1.26 -3.82
CA ILE A 57 -7.47 -1.21 -3.59
C ILE A 57 -7.18 -0.90 -2.12
N LEU A 58 -7.85 0.12 -1.57
CA LEU A 58 -7.66 0.50 -0.18
C LEU A 58 -8.05 -0.62 0.78
N ASP A 59 -9.14 -1.32 0.49
CA ASP A 59 -9.57 -2.44 1.31
C ASP A 59 -8.53 -3.55 1.32
N GLU A 60 -7.91 -3.83 0.18
CA GLU A 60 -6.85 -4.83 0.10
C GLU A 60 -5.62 -4.41 0.92
N ILE A 61 -5.27 -3.13 0.87
CA ILE A 61 -4.17 -2.60 1.66
C ILE A 61 -4.47 -2.72 3.16
N GLU A 62 -5.69 -2.39 3.57
CA GLU A 62 -6.10 -2.48 4.97
C GLU A 62 -6.03 -3.91 5.48
N VAL A 63 -6.49 -4.87 4.68
CA VAL A 63 -6.41 -6.28 5.04
C VAL A 63 -4.96 -6.73 5.19
N PHE A 64 -4.10 -6.30 4.28
CA PHE A 64 -2.68 -6.63 4.33
C PHE A 64 -2.03 -6.07 5.60
N ILE A 65 -2.31 -4.81 5.91
CA ILE A 65 -1.74 -4.15 7.09
C ILE A 65 -2.20 -4.84 8.38
N LYS A 66 -3.48 -5.18 8.46
CA LYS A 66 -4.03 -5.87 9.60
C LYS A 66 -3.35 -7.22 9.82
N GLY A 67 -3.15 -7.97 8.73
CA GLY A 67 -2.45 -9.25 8.80
C GLY A 67 -1.00 -9.10 9.23
N ALA A 68 -0.31 -8.10 8.72
CA ALA A 68 1.09 -7.83 9.06
C ALA A 68 1.24 -7.47 10.54
N ARG A 69 0.32 -6.65 11.07
CA ARG A 69 0.34 -6.27 12.48
C ARG A 69 0.10 -7.45 13.41
N VAL A 70 -0.81 -8.34 13.03
CA VAL A 70 -1.07 -9.55 13.81
C VAL A 70 0.18 -10.42 13.86
N CYS A 71 0.87 -10.57 12.74
CA CYS A 71 2.12 -11.34 12.69
C CYS A 71 3.20 -10.72 13.56
N GLU A 72 3.30 -9.41 13.58
CA GLU A 72 4.28 -8.71 14.41
C GLU A 72 3.97 -8.84 15.89
N SER A 73 2.69 -8.88 16.23
CA SER A 73 2.26 -9.00 17.64
C SER A 73 2.51 -10.39 18.21
N ALA A 74 2.64 -11.37 17.36
CA ALA A 74 2.92 -12.73 17.77
C ALA A 74 4.39 -12.92 18.06
#